data_c6c9eccf4d3d8164de3b3dea868df361
#
_entry.id   c6c9eccf4d3d8164de3b3dea868df361
#
_cell.length_a   1.000
_cell.length_b   1.000
_cell.length_c   1.000
_cell.angle_alpha   90.00
_cell.angle_beta   90.00
_cell.angle_gamma   90.00
#
_symmetry.space_group_name_H-M   'P 1'
#
loop_
_entity.id
_entity.type
_entity.pdbx_description
1 polymer ?
#
loop_
_entity_poly.entity_id
_entity_poly.type
_entity_poly.pdbx_seq_one_letter_code
_entity_poly.pdbx_strand_id
1 'polypeptide(L)'
;MKATWDKLENNWMQFEVEVDASEFSKSVEAAFRKMNRQVTIPGFRRGKAPRAVFERVYGKEALVQEAVDQILPRAYSEALEQGQIEPISQPEIEVVQAEDGKPLIFKGKVQVTPEVTLGRLSGFGIEKQVPEVTDQEVEEQLSALRERLATLVTDESGEVGQGSFAVIDFEGFIDGEPFEGGKGEGYTVEIGSGTFIPGFEEGLVGAKAGETREVTVTFPEDYHAQHLAGKQAVFKVTVHEVKKKELPELNDEFAQQVSPFKTVEELRADIKNRLSEAAAQKAEEDFRNKVVEAVADDASVEVPEVLVHDKVHDMIHDFEHQLAQQGITLDMWHQITGKTHEDLHKELEPQATKLVKVDLVLAAVAKQVGLTVSDAELEAEFDRLLAMYPKQQSYIRQLRASAAYRAQLRRDLLKQKTVEHLVELNSAA
;
A
#
# COMPACT_ATOMS: atom_id res chain seq x y z
N MET A 1 27.49 12.44 31.97
CA MET A 1 27.54 12.62 30.53
C MET A 1 27.18 14.07 30.17
N LYS A 2 27.78 14.66 29.15
CA LYS A 2 27.44 16.00 28.60
C LYS A 2 27.21 15.84 27.10
N ALA A 3 26.16 16.50 26.59
CA ALA A 3 25.88 16.54 25.14
C ALA A 3 25.71 18.03 24.72
N THR A 4 26.27 18.38 23.57
CA THR A 4 26.10 19.67 22.93
C THR A 4 25.56 19.44 21.52
N TRP A 5 24.70 20.36 21.07
CA TRP A 5 24.01 20.28 19.80
C TRP A 5 24.08 21.61 19.07
N ASP A 6 24.49 21.55 17.81
CA ASP A 6 24.57 22.70 16.91
C ASP A 6 23.72 22.45 15.67
N LYS A 7 22.83 23.39 15.33
CA LYS A 7 21.96 23.32 14.15
C LYS A 7 22.80 23.64 12.90
N LEU A 8 22.72 22.77 11.90
CA LEU A 8 23.28 22.95 10.57
C LEU A 8 22.17 23.24 9.55
N GLU A 9 22.55 23.47 8.30
CA GLU A 9 21.61 23.60 7.18
C GLU A 9 20.91 22.27 6.83
N ASN A 10 19.78 22.33 6.12
CA ASN A 10 19.03 21.18 5.59
C ASN A 10 18.60 20.17 6.69
N ASN A 11 18.16 20.68 7.83
CA ASN A 11 17.68 19.88 8.98
C ASN A 11 18.73 18.92 9.56
N TRP A 12 20.01 19.18 9.34
CA TRP A 12 21.09 18.50 10.03
C TRP A 12 21.39 19.15 11.37
N MET A 13 21.67 18.32 12.36
CA MET A 13 22.23 18.71 13.65
C MET A 13 23.56 18.02 13.87
N GLN A 14 24.55 18.80 14.26
CA GLN A 14 25.84 18.25 14.72
C GLN A 14 25.77 18.10 16.23
N PHE A 15 26.38 17.01 16.73
CA PHE A 15 26.46 16.77 18.16
C PHE A 15 27.87 16.38 18.57
N GLU A 16 28.18 16.70 19.82
CA GLU A 16 29.36 16.18 20.53
C GLU A 16 28.91 15.68 21.91
N VAL A 17 29.29 14.44 22.21
CA VAL A 17 28.93 13.78 23.47
C VAL A 17 30.20 13.39 24.19
N GLU A 18 30.29 13.80 25.46
CA GLU A 18 31.35 13.43 26.41
C GLU A 18 30.77 12.50 27.49
N VAL A 19 31.23 11.27 27.52
CA VAL A 19 30.92 10.29 28.58
C VAL A 19 32.03 10.29 29.61
N ASP A 20 31.68 10.39 30.89
CA ASP A 20 32.65 10.48 31.98
C ASP A 20 33.63 9.31 31.99
N ALA A 21 34.91 9.58 32.29
CA ALA A 21 35.97 8.59 32.33
C ALA A 21 35.65 7.38 33.23
N SER A 22 34.97 7.63 34.36
CA SER A 22 34.58 6.56 35.30
C SER A 22 33.51 5.62 34.73
N GLU A 23 32.62 6.15 33.90
CA GLU A 23 31.54 5.38 33.22
C GLU A 23 32.16 4.58 32.06
N PHE A 24 33.00 5.22 31.26
CA PHE A 24 33.71 4.54 30.18
C PHE A 24 34.63 3.41 30.67
N SER A 25 35.40 3.63 31.75
CA SER A 25 36.22 2.58 32.33
C SER A 25 35.42 1.36 32.85
N LYS A 26 34.18 1.61 33.37
CA LYS A 26 33.24 0.51 33.72
C LYS A 26 32.83 -0.28 32.48
N SER A 27 32.61 0.37 31.36
CA SER A 27 32.25 -0.26 30.09
C SER A 27 33.42 -1.07 29.54
N VAL A 28 34.67 -0.58 29.64
CA VAL A 28 35.89 -1.32 29.26
C VAL A 28 36.03 -2.57 30.11
N GLU A 29 35.78 -2.49 31.44
CA GLU A 29 35.82 -3.65 32.33
C GLU A 29 34.70 -4.66 32.00
N ALA A 30 33.49 -4.19 31.63
CA ALA A 30 32.39 -5.05 31.18
C ALA A 30 32.73 -5.75 29.85
N ALA A 31 33.29 -5.02 28.88
CA ALA A 31 33.79 -5.55 27.62
C ALA A 31 34.86 -6.65 27.84
N PHE A 32 35.83 -6.38 28.73
CA PHE A 32 36.80 -7.38 29.09
C PHE A 32 36.16 -8.67 29.64
N ARG A 33 35.20 -8.54 30.59
CA ARG A 33 34.50 -9.71 31.15
C ARG A 33 33.72 -10.48 30.09
N LYS A 34 33.10 -9.81 29.16
CA LYS A 34 32.35 -10.43 28.05
C LYS A 34 33.31 -11.18 27.12
N MET A 35 34.32 -10.48 26.58
CA MET A 35 35.28 -11.05 25.65
C MET A 35 36.09 -12.19 26.26
N ASN A 36 36.54 -12.05 27.51
CA ASN A 36 37.31 -13.08 28.21
C ASN A 36 36.53 -14.41 28.39
N ARG A 37 35.19 -14.34 28.47
CA ARG A 37 34.31 -15.51 28.46
C ARG A 37 34.17 -16.18 27.10
N GLN A 38 34.35 -15.42 26.03
CA GLN A 38 34.14 -15.89 24.65
C GLN A 38 35.41 -16.52 24.05
N VAL A 39 36.57 -16.02 24.42
CA VAL A 39 37.85 -16.43 23.84
C VAL A 39 38.59 -17.47 24.68
N THR A 40 39.51 -18.19 24.05
CA THR A 40 40.42 -19.15 24.73
C THR A 40 41.84 -18.59 24.72
N ILE A 41 42.41 -18.34 25.88
CA ILE A 41 43.78 -17.87 26.06
C ILE A 41 44.65 -19.04 26.53
N PRO A 42 45.76 -19.36 25.84
CA PRO A 42 46.64 -20.43 26.22
C PRO A 42 47.10 -20.28 27.68
N GLY A 43 47.04 -21.36 28.46
CA GLY A 43 47.40 -21.37 29.87
C GLY A 43 46.31 -20.95 30.87
N PHE A 44 45.11 -20.52 30.37
CA PHE A 44 44.01 -20.11 31.24
C PHE A 44 42.69 -20.81 30.86
N ARG A 45 41.89 -21.11 31.87
CA ARG A 45 40.51 -21.56 31.66
C ARG A 45 39.68 -20.36 31.13
N ARG A 46 38.75 -20.62 30.23
CA ARG A 46 37.82 -19.60 29.68
C ARG A 46 37.25 -18.70 30.78
N GLY A 47 37.34 -17.39 30.58
CA GLY A 47 36.84 -16.36 31.51
C GLY A 47 37.71 -16.17 32.79
N LYS A 48 38.88 -16.79 32.89
CA LYS A 48 39.77 -16.70 34.07
C LYS A 48 41.12 -16.06 33.77
N ALA A 49 41.40 -15.64 32.56
CA ALA A 49 42.62 -14.92 32.25
C ALA A 49 42.61 -13.52 32.89
N PRO A 50 43.70 -13.07 33.52
CA PRO A 50 43.83 -11.69 34.01
C PRO A 50 43.80 -10.70 32.84
N ARG A 51 43.29 -9.48 33.08
CA ARG A 51 43.18 -8.44 32.07
C ARG A 51 44.49 -8.13 31.37
N ALA A 52 45.61 -8.01 32.11
CA ALA A 52 46.94 -7.77 31.55
C ALA A 52 47.40 -8.84 30.56
N VAL A 53 47.01 -10.10 30.77
CA VAL A 53 47.33 -11.21 29.84
C VAL A 53 46.46 -11.13 28.62
N PHE A 54 45.16 -10.80 28.79
CA PHE A 54 44.22 -10.60 27.70
C PHE A 54 44.69 -9.48 26.78
N GLU A 55 45.02 -8.31 27.33
CA GLU A 55 45.51 -7.14 26.60
C GLU A 55 46.80 -7.42 25.81
N ARG A 56 47.68 -8.27 26.35
CA ARG A 56 48.89 -8.69 25.64
C ARG A 56 48.61 -9.54 24.40
N VAL A 57 47.57 -10.36 24.46
CA VAL A 57 47.21 -11.31 23.38
C VAL A 57 46.31 -10.64 22.31
N TYR A 58 45.34 -9.86 22.74
CA TYR A 58 44.32 -9.29 21.86
C TYR A 58 44.46 -7.78 21.62
N GLY A 59 45.33 -7.11 22.37
CA GLY A 59 45.50 -5.66 22.31
C GLY A 59 44.53 -4.92 23.25
N LYS A 60 44.94 -3.73 23.68
CA LYS A 60 44.06 -2.79 24.43
C LYS A 60 42.98 -2.23 23.56
N GLU A 61 43.27 -1.97 22.28
CA GLU A 61 42.40 -1.42 21.29
C GLU A 61 41.12 -2.28 21.12
N ALA A 62 41.26 -3.60 21.13
CA ALA A 62 40.14 -4.52 21.01
C ALA A 62 39.14 -4.39 22.17
N LEU A 63 39.62 -4.17 23.41
CA LEU A 63 38.74 -3.91 24.56
C LEU A 63 38.06 -2.56 24.49
N VAL A 64 38.81 -1.57 24.05
CA VAL A 64 38.27 -0.20 23.90
C VAL A 64 37.18 -0.17 22.82
N GLN A 65 37.45 -0.80 21.68
CA GLN A 65 36.45 -0.88 20.59
C GLN A 65 35.17 -1.60 21.07
N GLU A 66 35.26 -2.75 21.68
CA GLU A 66 34.12 -3.46 22.23
C GLU A 66 33.36 -2.65 23.29
N ALA A 67 34.08 -1.87 24.09
CA ALA A 67 33.46 -0.96 25.07
C ALA A 67 32.72 0.18 24.41
N VAL A 68 33.29 0.77 23.35
CA VAL A 68 32.64 1.81 22.53
C VAL A 68 31.39 1.25 21.90
N ASP A 69 31.45 0.09 21.25
CA ASP A 69 30.29 -0.53 20.59
C ASP A 69 29.14 -0.81 21.57
N GLN A 70 29.44 -1.07 22.84
CA GLN A 70 28.41 -1.28 23.87
C GLN A 70 27.82 0.01 24.44
N ILE A 71 28.66 1.04 24.67
CA ILE A 71 28.21 2.25 25.36
C ILE A 71 27.61 3.28 24.42
N LEU A 72 28.07 3.32 23.16
CA LEU A 72 27.72 4.34 22.18
C LEU A 72 26.21 4.43 21.88
N PRO A 73 25.48 3.30 21.65
CA PRO A 73 24.03 3.35 21.39
C PRO A 73 23.26 3.95 22.59
N ARG A 74 23.66 3.57 23.81
CA ARG A 74 23.02 4.09 25.02
C ARG A 74 23.33 5.57 25.23
N ALA A 75 24.61 5.96 25.09
CA ALA A 75 25.04 7.35 25.29
C ALA A 75 24.40 8.26 24.24
N TYR A 76 24.24 7.80 23.00
CA TYR A 76 23.53 8.52 21.95
C TYR A 76 22.05 8.70 22.28
N SER A 77 21.36 7.64 22.73
CA SER A 77 19.95 7.73 23.12
C SER A 77 19.74 8.71 24.30
N GLU A 78 20.60 8.65 25.30
CA GLU A 78 20.56 9.61 26.43
C GLU A 78 20.84 11.05 25.98
N ALA A 79 21.72 11.24 24.99
CA ALA A 79 21.99 12.55 24.41
C ALA A 79 20.78 13.12 23.66
N LEU A 80 20.08 12.29 22.87
CA LEU A 80 18.84 12.66 22.18
C LEU A 80 17.75 13.09 23.17
N GLU A 81 17.56 12.33 24.25
CA GLU A 81 16.59 12.67 25.30
C GLU A 81 16.91 14.00 25.99
N GLN A 82 18.18 14.25 26.34
CA GLN A 82 18.62 15.51 26.94
C GLN A 82 18.42 16.71 26.00
N GLY A 83 18.67 16.52 24.69
CA GLY A 83 18.50 17.56 23.68
C GLY A 83 17.04 17.71 23.21
N GLN A 84 16.14 16.80 23.58
CA GLN A 84 14.78 16.71 23.03
C GLN A 84 14.78 16.63 21.49
N ILE A 85 15.72 15.86 20.94
CA ILE A 85 15.95 15.73 19.53
C ILE A 85 15.24 14.49 19.00
N GLU A 86 14.47 14.64 17.92
CA GLU A 86 13.81 13.56 17.21
C GLU A 86 14.55 13.28 15.89
N PRO A 87 15.41 12.24 15.84
CA PRO A 87 16.15 11.91 14.64
C PRO A 87 15.25 11.23 13.60
N ILE A 88 15.47 11.57 12.33
CA ILE A 88 14.80 10.96 11.18
C ILE A 88 15.74 10.09 10.33
N SER A 89 17.03 10.08 10.66
CA SER A 89 18.04 9.26 9.99
C SER A 89 18.94 8.57 11.00
N GLN A 90 19.72 7.59 10.53
CA GLN A 90 20.82 7.06 11.32
C GLN A 90 21.90 8.13 11.48
N PRO A 91 22.53 8.24 12.68
CA PRO A 91 23.60 9.22 12.88
C PRO A 91 24.89 8.79 12.18
N GLU A 92 25.58 9.75 11.59
CA GLU A 92 26.99 9.60 11.20
C GLU A 92 27.86 9.88 12.40
N ILE A 93 28.53 8.88 12.99
CA ILE A 93 29.29 9.02 14.24
C ILE A 93 30.78 8.86 13.99
N GLU A 94 31.58 9.75 14.57
CA GLU A 94 33.02 9.70 14.62
C GLU A 94 33.49 9.70 16.08
N VAL A 95 34.28 8.70 16.46
CA VAL A 95 34.89 8.65 17.80
C VAL A 95 36.16 9.51 17.80
N VAL A 96 36.14 10.58 18.60
CA VAL A 96 37.25 11.51 18.73
C VAL A 96 38.29 11.03 19.76
N GLN A 97 37.81 10.52 20.89
CA GLN A 97 38.65 10.01 21.97
C GLN A 97 38.04 8.77 22.62
N ALA A 98 38.78 7.68 22.64
CA ALA A 98 38.43 6.46 23.35
C ALA A 98 39.69 5.86 23.96
N GLU A 99 40.03 6.25 25.19
CA GLU A 99 41.15 5.71 25.98
C GLU A 99 40.66 5.36 27.38
N ASP A 100 41.04 4.17 27.86
CA ASP A 100 40.69 3.77 29.23
C ASP A 100 41.29 4.72 30.28
N GLY A 101 40.46 5.18 31.19
CA GLY A 101 40.82 6.18 32.19
C GLY A 101 40.65 7.64 31.74
N LYS A 102 40.26 7.88 30.47
CA LYS A 102 39.88 9.18 29.94
C LYS A 102 38.40 9.19 29.58
N PRO A 103 37.75 10.38 29.44
CA PRO A 103 36.40 10.48 28.90
C PRO A 103 36.32 9.90 27.50
N LEU A 104 35.20 9.22 27.17
CA LEU A 104 34.87 8.89 25.78
C LEU A 104 34.25 10.13 25.15
N ILE A 105 34.81 10.58 24.04
CA ILE A 105 34.28 11.71 23.27
C ILE A 105 33.99 11.23 21.86
N PHE A 106 32.75 11.40 21.45
CA PHE A 106 32.33 11.16 20.07
C PHE A 106 31.47 12.33 19.57
N LYS A 107 31.56 12.56 18.29
CA LYS A 107 30.78 13.58 17.59
C LYS A 107 30.10 12.96 16.38
N GLY A 108 29.11 13.64 15.86
CA GLY A 108 28.44 13.20 14.65
C GLY A 108 27.42 14.19 14.17
N LYS A 109 26.72 13.75 13.12
CA LYS A 109 25.60 14.48 12.54
C LYS A 109 24.42 13.54 12.40
N VAL A 110 23.25 14.12 12.52
CA VAL A 110 21.99 13.42 12.33
C VAL A 110 20.97 14.37 11.73
N GLN A 111 20.13 13.86 10.83
CA GLN A 111 18.99 14.63 10.36
C GLN A 111 17.85 14.55 11.37
N VAL A 112 17.18 15.68 11.57
CA VAL A 112 16.09 15.83 12.53
C VAL A 112 14.81 16.26 11.81
N THR A 113 13.68 16.05 12.47
CA THR A 113 12.38 16.47 11.96
C THR A 113 12.42 17.96 11.61
N PRO A 114 12.03 18.36 10.37
CA PRO A 114 12.09 19.75 9.93
C PRO A 114 11.09 20.62 10.69
N GLU A 115 11.43 21.90 10.83
CA GLU A 115 10.50 22.90 11.33
C GLU A 115 9.45 23.23 10.27
N VAL A 116 8.17 23.09 10.62
CA VAL A 116 7.04 23.40 9.75
C VAL A 116 6.50 24.79 10.10
N THR A 117 6.44 25.67 9.12
CA THR A 117 5.73 26.93 9.25
C THR A 117 4.30 26.74 8.77
N LEU A 118 3.36 26.69 9.72
CA LEU A 118 1.95 26.52 9.41
C LEU A 118 1.35 27.82 8.85
N GLY A 119 0.52 27.68 7.84
CA GLY A 119 -0.33 28.73 7.33
C GLY A 119 -1.71 28.74 8.01
N ARG A 120 -2.77 29.01 7.25
CA ARG A 120 -4.15 28.95 7.74
C ARG A 120 -4.56 27.52 8.00
N LEU A 121 -5.39 27.31 9.02
CA LEU A 121 -5.98 26.01 9.34
C LEU A 121 -7.46 25.92 8.94
N SER A 122 -8.08 27.06 8.56
CA SER A 122 -9.51 27.15 8.19
C SER A 122 -9.76 28.28 7.20
N GLY A 123 -11.00 28.32 6.68
CA GLY A 123 -11.42 29.37 5.76
C GLY A 123 -10.95 29.16 4.33
N PHE A 124 -10.80 27.92 3.88
CA PHE A 124 -10.42 27.60 2.51
C PHE A 124 -11.60 27.62 1.52
N GLY A 125 -12.84 27.76 2.01
CA GLY A 125 -14.03 27.78 1.16
C GLY A 125 -14.29 26.45 0.43
N ILE A 126 -13.90 25.33 1.06
CA ILE A 126 -14.11 23.99 0.51
C ILE A 126 -15.50 23.53 0.93
N GLU A 127 -16.35 23.26 -0.04
CA GLU A 127 -17.70 22.75 0.20
C GLU A 127 -17.73 21.24 0.05
N LYS A 128 -18.44 20.58 0.97
CA LYS A 128 -18.73 19.14 0.87
C LYS A 128 -19.87 18.95 -0.14
N GLN A 129 -19.56 18.41 -1.30
CA GLN A 129 -20.54 18.12 -2.35
C GLN A 129 -20.94 16.65 -2.28
N VAL A 130 -22.15 16.39 -1.80
CA VAL A 130 -22.75 15.05 -1.84
C VAL A 130 -23.60 14.95 -3.10
N PRO A 131 -23.22 14.12 -4.10
CA PRO A 131 -24.04 13.95 -5.29
C PRO A 131 -25.37 13.28 -4.93
N GLU A 132 -26.46 13.77 -5.51
CA GLU A 132 -27.76 13.10 -5.39
C GLU A 132 -27.77 11.86 -6.26
N VAL A 133 -28.17 10.74 -5.67
CA VAL A 133 -28.33 9.48 -6.41
C VAL A 133 -29.57 9.56 -7.29
N THR A 134 -29.37 9.41 -8.58
CA THR A 134 -30.43 9.45 -9.59
C THR A 134 -31.18 8.13 -9.66
N ASP A 135 -32.42 8.19 -10.11
CA ASP A 135 -33.21 6.97 -10.36
C ASP A 135 -32.59 6.12 -11.48
N GLN A 136 -31.83 6.74 -12.41
CA GLN A 136 -31.08 6.02 -13.42
C GLN A 136 -30.01 5.12 -12.84
N GLU A 137 -29.23 5.59 -11.86
CA GLU A 137 -28.20 4.78 -11.19
C GLU A 137 -28.82 3.59 -10.44
N VAL A 138 -30.02 3.77 -9.89
CA VAL A 138 -30.77 2.67 -9.26
C VAL A 138 -31.21 1.65 -10.31
N GLU A 139 -31.71 2.09 -11.48
CA GLU A 139 -32.08 1.19 -12.58
C GLU A 139 -30.87 0.44 -13.16
N GLU A 140 -29.73 1.09 -13.27
CA GLU A 140 -28.49 0.45 -13.73
C GLU A 140 -28.08 -0.69 -12.77
N GLN A 141 -28.17 -0.48 -11.45
CA GLN A 141 -27.90 -1.52 -10.46
C GLN A 141 -28.92 -2.68 -10.54
N LEU A 142 -30.20 -2.36 -10.74
CA LEU A 142 -31.24 -3.38 -10.92
C LEU A 142 -31.02 -4.18 -12.21
N SER A 143 -30.64 -3.50 -13.30
CA SER A 143 -30.27 -4.15 -14.56
C SER A 143 -29.09 -5.09 -14.39
N ALA A 144 -28.04 -4.66 -13.70
CA ALA A 144 -26.88 -5.51 -13.39
C ALA A 144 -27.27 -6.76 -12.55
N LEU A 145 -28.19 -6.60 -11.60
CA LEU A 145 -28.71 -7.74 -10.85
C LEU A 145 -29.53 -8.70 -11.73
N ARG A 146 -30.34 -8.16 -12.66
CA ARG A 146 -31.10 -8.97 -13.63
C ARG A 146 -30.15 -9.72 -14.57
N GLU A 147 -29.10 -9.07 -15.06
CA GLU A 147 -28.10 -9.69 -15.93
C GLU A 147 -27.39 -10.87 -15.27
N ARG A 148 -27.11 -10.79 -13.96
CA ARG A 148 -26.49 -11.89 -13.21
C ARG A 148 -27.37 -13.12 -13.09
N LEU A 149 -28.69 -12.96 -13.17
CA LEU A 149 -29.69 -14.03 -13.12
C LEU A 149 -30.29 -14.33 -14.50
N ALA A 150 -29.76 -13.73 -15.56
CA ALA A 150 -30.22 -14.00 -16.92
C ALA A 150 -30.03 -15.46 -17.26
N THR A 151 -31.02 -16.03 -17.92
CA THR A 151 -30.97 -17.39 -18.48
C THR A 151 -30.80 -17.33 -19.98
N LEU A 152 -30.04 -18.30 -20.52
CA LEU A 152 -29.92 -18.45 -21.96
C LEU A 152 -31.05 -19.36 -22.46
N VAL A 153 -31.94 -18.79 -23.24
CA VAL A 153 -33.03 -19.51 -23.90
C VAL A 153 -32.78 -19.59 -25.40
N THR A 154 -33.25 -20.67 -26.03
CA THR A 154 -33.14 -20.82 -27.48
C THR A 154 -33.93 -19.70 -28.18
N ASP A 155 -33.28 -19.00 -29.11
CA ASP A 155 -33.95 -17.98 -29.92
C ASP A 155 -34.71 -18.64 -31.06
N GLU A 156 -36.05 -18.52 -31.05
CA GLU A 156 -36.91 -19.09 -32.09
C GLU A 156 -36.67 -18.48 -33.48
N SER A 157 -36.07 -17.27 -33.56
CA SER A 157 -35.68 -16.69 -34.84
C SER A 157 -34.58 -17.51 -35.51
N GLY A 158 -33.77 -18.18 -34.72
CA GLY A 158 -32.61 -18.98 -35.15
C GLY A 158 -31.55 -18.17 -35.90
N GLU A 159 -31.59 -16.85 -35.85
CA GLU A 159 -30.66 -15.94 -36.54
C GLU A 159 -29.74 -15.23 -35.53
N VAL A 160 -28.44 -15.28 -35.80
CA VAL A 160 -27.39 -14.67 -34.95
C VAL A 160 -27.48 -13.15 -35.03
N GLY A 161 -27.84 -12.52 -33.93
CA GLY A 161 -27.91 -11.05 -33.80
C GLY A 161 -26.85 -10.51 -32.82
N GLN A 162 -26.74 -9.20 -32.75
CA GLN A 162 -25.90 -8.55 -31.77
C GLN A 162 -26.41 -8.86 -30.34
N GLY A 163 -25.54 -9.28 -29.44
CA GLY A 163 -25.88 -9.69 -28.08
C GLY A 163 -26.49 -11.10 -27.96
N SER A 164 -26.62 -11.84 -29.07
CA SER A 164 -27.04 -13.25 -29.04
C SER A 164 -25.86 -14.17 -28.71
N PHE A 165 -26.19 -15.36 -28.23
CA PHE A 165 -25.23 -16.43 -27.93
C PHE A 165 -25.36 -17.51 -29.00
N ALA A 166 -24.32 -17.73 -29.78
CA ALA A 166 -24.27 -18.80 -30.78
C ALA A 166 -23.46 -19.98 -30.24
N VAL A 167 -24.06 -21.18 -30.27
CA VAL A 167 -23.33 -22.42 -30.02
C VAL A 167 -22.77 -22.88 -31.36
N ILE A 168 -21.44 -22.89 -31.48
CA ILE A 168 -20.73 -23.09 -32.72
C ILE A 168 -19.71 -24.20 -32.64
N ASP A 169 -19.48 -24.88 -33.80
CA ASP A 169 -18.21 -25.57 -34.09
C ASP A 169 -17.43 -24.71 -35.05
N PHE A 170 -16.14 -24.62 -34.84
CA PHE A 170 -15.26 -23.90 -35.76
C PHE A 170 -13.98 -24.63 -36.05
N GLU A 171 -13.46 -24.44 -37.26
CA GLU A 171 -12.16 -24.95 -37.69
C GLU A 171 -11.47 -23.85 -38.50
N GLY A 172 -10.27 -23.44 -38.05
CA GLY A 172 -9.51 -22.35 -38.66
C GLY A 172 -8.40 -22.88 -39.58
N PHE A 173 -8.21 -22.21 -40.70
CA PHE A 173 -7.23 -22.52 -41.72
C PHE A 173 -6.37 -21.29 -42.00
N ILE A 174 -5.07 -21.46 -42.15
CA ILE A 174 -4.13 -20.49 -42.68
C ILE A 174 -3.50 -21.08 -43.92
N ASP A 175 -3.56 -20.35 -45.02
CA ASP A 175 -3.10 -20.81 -46.35
C ASP A 175 -3.67 -22.18 -46.77
N GLY A 176 -4.87 -22.52 -46.27
CA GLY A 176 -5.56 -23.77 -46.56
C GLY A 176 -5.18 -24.96 -45.67
N GLU A 177 -4.29 -24.76 -44.72
CA GLU A 177 -3.88 -25.80 -43.75
C GLU A 177 -4.47 -25.49 -42.36
N PRO A 178 -5.02 -26.50 -41.63
CA PRO A 178 -5.52 -26.31 -40.28
C PRO A 178 -4.34 -26.00 -39.33
N PHE A 179 -4.56 -25.12 -38.34
CA PHE A 179 -3.54 -24.77 -37.38
C PHE A 179 -3.93 -25.21 -35.94
N GLU A 180 -2.93 -25.43 -35.12
CA GLU A 180 -3.11 -25.87 -33.73
C GLU A 180 -3.81 -24.78 -32.92
N GLY A 181 -4.88 -25.16 -32.20
CA GLY A 181 -5.74 -24.23 -31.45
C GLY A 181 -6.85 -23.57 -32.29
N GLY A 182 -6.90 -23.82 -33.60
CA GLY A 182 -7.92 -23.30 -34.52
C GLY A 182 -9.25 -24.08 -34.53
N LYS A 183 -9.39 -25.17 -33.75
CA LYS A 183 -10.60 -26.00 -33.75
C LYS A 183 -11.28 -26.00 -32.40
N GLY A 184 -12.63 -25.87 -32.40
CA GLY A 184 -13.48 -26.02 -31.22
C GLY A 184 -14.84 -26.57 -31.60
N GLU A 185 -15.43 -27.34 -30.71
CA GLU A 185 -16.76 -27.95 -30.88
C GLU A 185 -17.67 -27.58 -29.72
N GLY A 186 -18.93 -27.20 -29.98
CA GLY A 186 -19.93 -26.85 -29.00
C GLY A 186 -19.59 -25.58 -28.21
N TYR A 187 -18.83 -24.67 -28.81
CA TYR A 187 -18.40 -23.43 -28.11
C TYR A 187 -19.51 -22.40 -28.15
N THR A 188 -19.79 -21.79 -26.96
CA THR A 188 -20.79 -20.73 -26.86
C THR A 188 -20.12 -19.36 -26.98
N VAL A 189 -20.48 -18.60 -28.00
CA VAL A 189 -19.94 -17.28 -28.32
C VAL A 189 -21.00 -16.23 -28.09
N GLU A 190 -20.71 -15.20 -27.31
CA GLU A 190 -21.54 -13.99 -27.19
C GLU A 190 -21.14 -13.00 -28.28
N ILE A 191 -22.06 -12.68 -29.18
CA ILE A 191 -21.82 -11.80 -30.32
C ILE A 191 -21.76 -10.35 -29.86
N GLY A 192 -20.61 -9.70 -30.09
CA GLY A 192 -20.35 -8.32 -29.66
C GLY A 192 -19.63 -8.22 -28.34
N SER A 193 -19.20 -9.36 -27.75
CA SER A 193 -18.40 -9.38 -26.52
C SER A 193 -16.94 -8.92 -26.71
N GLY A 194 -16.43 -9.03 -27.93
CA GLY A 194 -15.02 -8.79 -28.26
C GLY A 194 -14.06 -9.83 -27.66
N THR A 195 -14.57 -11.00 -27.27
CA THR A 195 -13.78 -12.09 -26.68
C THR A 195 -12.96 -12.82 -27.74
N PHE A 196 -13.45 -12.85 -28.98
CA PHE A 196 -12.79 -13.43 -30.12
C PHE A 196 -11.95 -12.41 -30.88
N ILE A 197 -11.14 -12.90 -31.83
CA ILE A 197 -10.36 -12.03 -32.71
C ILE A 197 -11.28 -11.10 -33.52
N PRO A 198 -10.87 -9.83 -33.72
CA PRO A 198 -11.69 -8.85 -34.44
C PRO A 198 -12.18 -9.35 -35.80
N GLY A 199 -13.46 -9.16 -36.09
CA GLY A 199 -14.09 -9.63 -37.32
C GLY A 199 -14.70 -11.03 -37.23
N PHE A 200 -14.40 -11.83 -36.22
CA PHE A 200 -14.95 -13.19 -36.07
C PHE A 200 -16.44 -13.14 -35.67
N GLU A 201 -16.75 -12.42 -34.62
CA GLU A 201 -18.12 -12.27 -34.10
C GLU A 201 -19.02 -11.56 -35.11
N GLU A 202 -18.51 -10.49 -35.73
CA GLU A 202 -19.21 -9.70 -36.77
C GLU A 202 -19.51 -10.56 -38.01
N GLY A 203 -18.59 -11.45 -38.37
CA GLY A 203 -18.76 -12.38 -39.51
C GLY A 203 -19.89 -13.38 -39.31
N LEU A 204 -20.28 -13.63 -38.04
CA LEU A 204 -21.38 -14.55 -37.71
C LEU A 204 -22.74 -13.86 -37.67
N VAL A 205 -22.81 -12.55 -37.63
CA VAL A 205 -24.10 -11.80 -37.62
C VAL A 205 -24.92 -12.15 -38.84
N GLY A 206 -26.20 -12.48 -38.65
CA GLY A 206 -27.10 -12.92 -39.68
C GLY A 206 -26.95 -14.40 -40.12
N ALA A 207 -26.09 -15.17 -39.49
CA ALA A 207 -26.02 -16.63 -39.70
C ALA A 207 -27.23 -17.28 -39.03
N LYS A 208 -27.69 -18.42 -39.57
CA LYS A 208 -28.83 -19.19 -39.04
C LYS A 208 -28.40 -20.47 -38.35
N ALA A 209 -29.22 -20.90 -37.42
CA ALA A 209 -29.02 -22.23 -36.82
C ALA A 209 -29.01 -23.34 -37.91
N GLY A 210 -28.02 -24.20 -37.86
CA GLY A 210 -27.74 -25.22 -38.90
C GLY A 210 -26.92 -24.72 -40.09
N GLU A 211 -26.58 -23.42 -40.19
CA GLU A 211 -25.77 -22.86 -41.28
C GLU A 211 -24.28 -23.03 -40.98
N THR A 212 -23.53 -23.35 -42.05
CA THR A 212 -22.08 -23.30 -42.01
C THR A 212 -21.61 -22.09 -42.84
N ARG A 213 -20.80 -21.21 -42.21
CA ARG A 213 -20.29 -20.01 -42.83
C ARG A 213 -18.77 -19.95 -42.74
N GLU A 214 -18.15 -19.38 -43.75
CA GLU A 214 -16.71 -19.06 -43.73
C GLU A 214 -16.52 -17.61 -43.29
N VAL A 215 -15.75 -17.44 -42.22
CA VAL A 215 -15.43 -16.12 -41.65
C VAL A 215 -13.93 -15.90 -41.83
N THR A 216 -13.58 -14.86 -42.58
CA THR A 216 -12.20 -14.46 -42.80
C THR A 216 -11.81 -13.36 -41.84
N VAL A 217 -10.74 -13.58 -41.09
CA VAL A 217 -10.23 -12.65 -40.07
C VAL A 217 -8.73 -12.52 -40.19
N THR A 218 -8.20 -11.43 -39.61
CA THR A 218 -6.75 -11.22 -39.51
C THR A 218 -6.35 -11.17 -38.05
N PHE A 219 -5.42 -11.99 -37.64
CA PHE A 219 -4.89 -11.94 -36.27
C PHE A 219 -4.20 -10.61 -36.02
N PRO A 220 -4.40 -9.97 -34.84
CA PRO A 220 -3.65 -8.78 -34.43
C PRO A 220 -2.13 -9.01 -34.48
N GLU A 221 -1.36 -7.93 -34.71
CA GLU A 221 0.11 -8.01 -34.75
C GLU A 221 0.72 -8.35 -33.39
N ASP A 222 0.02 -8.01 -32.31
CA ASP A 222 0.38 -8.27 -30.90
C ASP A 222 -0.23 -9.56 -30.35
N TYR A 223 -0.71 -10.46 -31.22
CA TYR A 223 -1.34 -11.72 -30.78
C TYR A 223 -0.35 -12.58 -29.99
N HIS A 224 -0.78 -13.15 -28.85
CA HIS A 224 0.06 -13.93 -27.94
C HIS A 224 0.82 -15.10 -28.61
N ALA A 225 0.26 -15.70 -29.67
CA ALA A 225 0.92 -16.73 -30.49
C ALA A 225 1.64 -16.07 -31.67
N GLN A 226 2.93 -15.79 -31.53
CA GLN A 226 3.73 -15.08 -32.54
C GLN A 226 3.67 -15.69 -33.94
N HIS A 227 3.48 -17.01 -34.06
CA HIS A 227 3.38 -17.70 -35.36
C HIS A 227 2.06 -17.43 -36.09
N LEU A 228 1.05 -16.86 -35.40
CA LEU A 228 -0.25 -16.48 -35.95
C LEU A 228 -0.39 -14.97 -36.15
N ALA A 229 0.41 -14.15 -35.44
CA ALA A 229 0.33 -12.70 -35.47
C ALA A 229 0.41 -12.14 -36.90
N GLY A 230 -0.52 -11.21 -37.22
CA GLY A 230 -0.62 -10.57 -38.54
C GLY A 230 -1.09 -11.47 -39.70
N LYS A 231 -1.34 -12.77 -39.45
CA LYS A 231 -1.79 -13.68 -40.52
C LYS A 231 -3.29 -13.66 -40.73
N GLN A 232 -3.69 -13.81 -41.96
CA GLN A 232 -5.10 -13.99 -42.32
C GLN A 232 -5.47 -15.49 -42.14
N ALA A 233 -6.60 -15.72 -41.48
CA ALA A 233 -7.18 -17.04 -41.28
C ALA A 233 -8.62 -17.09 -41.80
N VAL A 234 -9.01 -18.24 -42.32
CA VAL A 234 -10.39 -18.52 -42.68
C VAL A 234 -10.95 -19.56 -41.73
N PHE A 235 -11.98 -19.19 -41.00
CA PHE A 235 -12.68 -20.08 -40.08
C PHE A 235 -13.95 -20.62 -40.73
N LYS A 236 -14.07 -21.92 -40.79
CA LYS A 236 -15.31 -22.60 -41.17
C LYS A 236 -16.12 -22.80 -39.89
N VAL A 237 -17.20 -22.06 -39.73
CA VAL A 237 -18.02 -22.06 -38.53
C VAL A 237 -19.37 -22.66 -38.84
N THR A 238 -19.77 -23.65 -38.04
CA THR A 238 -21.12 -24.23 -38.08
C THR A 238 -21.90 -23.77 -36.85
N VAL A 239 -23.00 -23.08 -37.05
CA VAL A 239 -23.89 -22.62 -35.97
C VAL A 239 -24.88 -23.73 -35.65
N HIS A 240 -24.84 -24.29 -34.44
CA HIS A 240 -25.77 -25.33 -34.02
C HIS A 240 -27.06 -24.74 -33.44
N GLU A 241 -26.93 -23.77 -32.58
CA GLU A 241 -28.05 -23.19 -31.85
C GLU A 241 -27.76 -21.70 -31.61
N VAL A 242 -28.80 -20.89 -31.71
CA VAL A 242 -28.76 -19.50 -31.33
C VAL A 242 -29.58 -19.31 -30.07
N LYS A 243 -28.96 -18.70 -29.04
CA LYS A 243 -29.64 -18.41 -27.77
C LYS A 243 -29.63 -16.93 -27.53
N LYS A 244 -30.65 -16.46 -26.84
CA LYS A 244 -30.72 -15.09 -26.35
C LYS A 244 -30.73 -15.07 -24.84
N LYS A 245 -30.21 -13.99 -24.30
CA LYS A 245 -30.22 -13.72 -22.87
C LYS A 245 -31.64 -13.25 -22.50
N GLU A 246 -32.35 -14.04 -21.73
CA GLU A 246 -33.64 -13.65 -21.17
C GLU A 246 -33.43 -13.13 -19.75
N LEU A 247 -33.71 -11.85 -19.58
CA LEU A 247 -33.62 -11.20 -18.27
C LEU A 247 -34.89 -11.49 -17.48
N PRO A 248 -34.78 -11.89 -16.20
CA PRO A 248 -35.95 -12.08 -15.36
C PRO A 248 -36.81 -10.80 -15.30
N GLU A 249 -38.12 -10.94 -15.24
CA GLU A 249 -39.00 -9.79 -15.05
C GLU A 249 -38.72 -9.09 -13.71
N LEU A 250 -38.79 -7.75 -13.73
CA LEU A 250 -38.60 -6.95 -12.53
C LEU A 250 -39.90 -6.94 -11.71
N ASN A 251 -40.13 -8.00 -10.95
CA ASN A 251 -41.30 -8.22 -10.11
C ASN A 251 -40.89 -8.62 -8.69
N ASP A 252 -41.87 -8.80 -7.83
CA ASP A 252 -41.64 -9.13 -6.41
C ASP A 252 -40.98 -10.52 -6.20
N GLU A 253 -41.17 -11.44 -7.13
CA GLU A 253 -40.47 -12.74 -7.11
C GLU A 253 -38.99 -12.57 -7.34
N PHE A 254 -38.59 -11.68 -8.31
CA PHE A 254 -37.22 -11.31 -8.54
C PHE A 254 -36.60 -10.65 -7.31
N ALA A 255 -37.31 -9.71 -6.65
CA ALA A 255 -36.81 -9.06 -5.44
C ALA A 255 -36.50 -10.07 -4.32
N GLN A 256 -37.38 -11.06 -4.11
CA GLN A 256 -37.18 -12.13 -3.12
C GLN A 256 -36.05 -13.09 -3.48
N GLN A 257 -35.74 -13.26 -4.78
CA GLN A 257 -34.69 -14.15 -5.23
C GLN A 257 -33.28 -13.53 -5.03
N VAL A 258 -33.17 -12.20 -5.22
CA VAL A 258 -31.85 -11.48 -5.15
C VAL A 258 -31.57 -10.87 -3.79
N SER A 259 -32.57 -10.79 -2.91
CA SER A 259 -32.47 -10.04 -1.66
C SER A 259 -33.44 -10.59 -0.59
N PRO A 260 -33.32 -10.17 0.67
CA PRO A 260 -34.31 -10.50 1.72
C PRO A 260 -35.58 -9.67 1.62
N PHE A 261 -35.73 -8.75 0.68
CA PHE A 261 -36.89 -7.89 0.51
C PHE A 261 -38.05 -8.63 -0.18
N LYS A 262 -39.24 -8.17 0.08
CA LYS A 262 -40.44 -8.81 -0.46
C LYS A 262 -40.98 -8.20 -1.73
N THR A 263 -40.66 -6.91 -1.96
CA THR A 263 -41.13 -6.15 -3.11
C THR A 263 -40.01 -5.47 -3.86
N VAL A 264 -40.23 -5.17 -5.13
CA VAL A 264 -39.30 -4.40 -5.95
C VAL A 264 -39.08 -3.00 -5.38
N GLU A 265 -40.14 -2.39 -4.81
CA GLU A 265 -40.03 -1.06 -4.20
C GLU A 265 -39.10 -1.05 -3.00
N GLU A 266 -39.17 -2.07 -2.14
CA GLU A 266 -38.25 -2.22 -1.01
C GLU A 266 -36.80 -2.42 -1.50
N LEU A 267 -36.59 -3.23 -2.52
CA LEU A 267 -35.28 -3.44 -3.13
C LEU A 267 -34.71 -2.14 -3.75
N ARG A 268 -35.55 -1.39 -4.46
CA ARG A 268 -35.17 -0.07 -5.02
C ARG A 268 -34.77 0.92 -3.92
N ALA A 269 -35.57 0.98 -2.85
CA ALA A 269 -35.28 1.85 -1.72
C ALA A 269 -33.96 1.48 -1.03
N ASP A 270 -33.68 0.19 -0.85
CA ASP A 270 -32.41 -0.28 -0.29
C ASP A 270 -31.20 0.05 -1.18
N ILE A 271 -31.32 -0.20 -2.51
CA ILE A 271 -30.27 0.16 -3.46
C ILE A 271 -30.02 1.69 -3.43
N LYS A 272 -31.08 2.51 -3.44
CA LYS A 272 -30.95 3.97 -3.37
C LYS A 272 -30.29 4.42 -2.07
N ASN A 273 -30.65 3.82 -0.93
CA ASN A 273 -30.04 4.11 0.36
C ASN A 273 -28.56 3.74 0.36
N ARG A 274 -28.18 2.54 -0.10
CA ARG A 274 -26.78 2.11 -0.17
C ARG A 274 -25.94 2.99 -1.10
N LEU A 275 -26.48 3.37 -2.26
CA LEU A 275 -25.80 4.30 -3.17
C LEU A 275 -25.64 5.68 -2.52
N SER A 276 -26.67 6.16 -1.82
CA SER A 276 -26.62 7.46 -1.12
C SER A 276 -25.64 7.46 0.03
N GLU A 277 -25.58 6.39 0.82
CA GLU A 277 -24.59 6.20 1.88
C GLU A 277 -23.16 6.14 1.31
N ALA A 278 -22.95 5.40 0.23
CA ALA A 278 -21.66 5.31 -0.45
C ALA A 278 -21.23 6.66 -1.02
N ALA A 279 -22.16 7.40 -1.66
CA ALA A 279 -21.92 8.75 -2.17
C ALA A 279 -21.57 9.74 -1.05
N ALA A 280 -22.28 9.66 0.09
CA ALA A 280 -22.02 10.50 1.25
C ALA A 280 -20.66 10.18 1.89
N GLN A 281 -20.30 8.89 2.02
CA GLN A 281 -18.99 8.47 2.53
C GLN A 281 -17.85 8.95 1.62
N LYS A 282 -18.01 8.79 0.29
CA LYS A 282 -17.02 9.28 -0.66
C LYS A 282 -16.87 10.80 -0.63
N ALA A 283 -17.99 11.52 -0.56
CA ALA A 283 -17.97 12.99 -0.44
C ALA A 283 -17.31 13.46 0.86
N GLU A 284 -17.47 12.72 1.96
CA GLU A 284 -16.77 12.99 3.22
C GLU A 284 -15.27 12.76 3.09
N GLU A 285 -14.86 11.66 2.47
CA GLU A 285 -13.46 11.33 2.22
C GLU A 285 -12.80 12.38 1.29
N ASP A 286 -13.45 12.72 0.19
CA ASP A 286 -12.99 13.76 -0.74
C ASP A 286 -12.87 15.13 -0.05
N PHE A 287 -13.81 15.47 0.81
CA PHE A 287 -13.77 16.70 1.60
C PHE A 287 -12.59 16.70 2.57
N ARG A 288 -12.40 15.61 3.32
CA ARG A 288 -11.24 15.42 4.23
C ARG A 288 -9.91 15.58 3.48
N ASN A 289 -9.78 14.91 2.35
CA ASN A 289 -8.57 14.97 1.54
C ASN A 289 -8.29 16.39 1.03
N LYS A 290 -9.30 17.08 0.50
CA LYS A 290 -9.18 18.48 0.05
C LYS A 290 -8.80 19.44 1.16
N VAL A 291 -9.38 19.27 2.36
CA VAL A 291 -9.01 20.10 3.54
C VAL A 291 -7.57 19.89 3.94
N VAL A 292 -7.13 18.62 4.01
CA VAL A 292 -5.75 18.27 4.38
C VAL A 292 -4.77 18.80 3.33
N GLU A 293 -5.06 18.63 2.03
CA GLU A 293 -4.24 19.17 0.94
C GLU A 293 -4.14 20.70 1.01
N ALA A 294 -5.26 21.40 1.19
CA ALA A 294 -5.27 22.85 1.28
C ALA A 294 -4.43 23.38 2.47
N VAL A 295 -4.51 22.72 3.63
CA VAL A 295 -3.68 23.06 4.80
C VAL A 295 -2.21 22.77 4.52
N ALA A 296 -1.89 21.64 3.88
CA ALA A 296 -0.51 21.28 3.53
C ALA A 296 0.08 22.20 2.46
N ASP A 297 -0.71 22.68 1.50
CA ASP A 297 -0.26 23.60 0.46
C ASP A 297 0.02 25.00 1.02
N ASP A 298 -0.79 25.47 1.96
CA ASP A 298 -0.61 26.78 2.64
C ASP A 298 0.55 26.77 3.67
N ALA A 299 1.05 25.59 4.04
CA ALA A 299 2.19 25.43 4.93
C ALA A 299 3.52 25.35 4.16
N SER A 300 4.60 25.89 4.79
CA SER A 300 5.97 25.82 4.26
C SER A 300 6.81 24.88 5.11
N VAL A 301 7.41 23.88 4.45
CA VAL A 301 8.36 22.94 5.06
C VAL A 301 9.34 22.45 4.00
N GLU A 302 10.60 22.33 4.38
CA GLU A 302 11.62 21.66 3.57
C GLU A 302 11.56 20.16 3.84
N VAL A 303 11.09 19.39 2.85
CA VAL A 303 10.89 17.94 3.00
C VAL A 303 12.24 17.22 2.87
N PRO A 304 12.73 16.51 3.92
CA PRO A 304 13.99 15.79 3.85
C PRO A 304 13.92 14.60 2.89
N GLU A 305 14.93 14.44 2.03
CA GLU A 305 15.01 13.34 1.07
C GLU A 305 14.95 11.95 1.72
N VAL A 306 15.50 11.80 2.94
CA VAL A 306 15.47 10.53 3.67
C VAL A 306 14.03 10.08 3.96
N LEU A 307 13.14 11.01 4.37
CA LEU A 307 11.74 10.68 4.63
C LEU A 307 10.99 10.35 3.32
N VAL A 308 11.34 11.02 2.22
CA VAL A 308 10.76 10.71 0.91
C VAL A 308 11.17 9.32 0.46
N HIS A 309 12.45 8.98 0.59
CA HIS A 309 12.98 7.66 0.24
C HIS A 309 12.30 6.53 1.05
N ASP A 310 12.20 6.72 2.37
CA ASP A 310 11.53 5.76 3.24
C ASP A 310 10.05 5.59 2.86
N LYS A 311 9.37 6.71 2.54
CA LYS A 311 7.97 6.68 2.10
C LYS A 311 7.79 5.98 0.75
N VAL A 312 8.69 6.19 -0.21
CA VAL A 312 8.67 5.45 -1.49
C VAL A 312 8.84 3.95 -1.23
N HIS A 313 9.73 3.58 -0.31
CA HIS A 313 9.94 2.18 0.04
C HIS A 313 8.67 1.53 0.62
N ASP A 314 7.99 2.22 1.53
CA ASP A 314 6.70 1.78 2.06
C ASP A 314 5.64 1.63 0.95
N MET A 315 5.55 2.61 0.04
CA MET A 315 4.61 2.56 -1.08
C MET A 315 4.89 1.40 -2.05
N ILE A 316 6.16 1.08 -2.32
CA ILE A 316 6.55 -0.08 -3.12
C ILE A 316 6.12 -1.37 -2.41
N HIS A 317 6.34 -1.47 -1.12
CA HIS A 317 5.93 -2.63 -0.33
C HIS A 317 4.41 -2.83 -0.33
N ASP A 318 3.63 -1.76 -0.21
CA ASP A 318 2.18 -1.81 -0.32
C ASP A 318 1.74 -2.25 -1.73
N PHE A 319 2.43 -1.78 -2.76
CA PHE A 319 2.19 -2.19 -4.13
C PHE A 319 2.50 -3.68 -4.35
N GLU A 320 3.60 -4.19 -3.80
CA GLU A 320 3.91 -5.63 -3.80
C GLU A 320 2.79 -6.46 -3.18
N HIS A 321 2.25 -6.01 -2.05
CA HIS A 321 1.11 -6.66 -1.40
C HIS A 321 -0.15 -6.68 -2.27
N GLN A 322 -0.44 -5.59 -2.96
CA GLN A 322 -1.58 -5.53 -3.89
C GLN A 322 -1.40 -6.48 -5.09
N LEU A 323 -0.20 -6.54 -5.66
CA LEU A 323 0.13 -7.48 -6.74
C LEU A 323 0.00 -8.94 -6.26
N ALA A 324 0.50 -9.24 -5.06
CA ALA A 324 0.42 -10.58 -4.48
C ALA A 324 -1.02 -11.08 -4.28
N GLN A 325 -1.95 -10.17 -3.94
CA GLN A 325 -3.38 -10.50 -3.87
C GLN A 325 -3.98 -10.90 -5.22
N GLN A 326 -3.38 -10.44 -6.32
CA GLN A 326 -3.74 -10.80 -7.70
C GLN A 326 -2.93 -11.99 -8.23
N GLY A 327 -2.05 -12.58 -7.41
CA GLY A 327 -1.18 -13.70 -7.80
C GLY A 327 0.01 -13.28 -8.66
N ILE A 328 0.35 -11.99 -8.71
CA ILE A 328 1.45 -11.42 -9.49
C ILE A 328 2.59 -11.08 -8.52
N THR A 329 3.83 -11.43 -8.86
CA THR A 329 5.02 -10.95 -8.13
C THR A 329 5.55 -9.67 -8.75
N LEU A 330 6.32 -8.90 -7.97
CA LEU A 330 6.96 -7.67 -8.49
C LEU A 330 7.89 -7.99 -9.68
N ASP A 331 8.59 -9.12 -9.64
CA ASP A 331 9.44 -9.57 -10.76
C ASP A 331 8.62 -9.85 -12.03
N MET A 332 7.46 -10.49 -11.90
CA MET A 332 6.54 -10.71 -13.03
C MET A 332 6.02 -9.38 -13.57
N TRP A 333 5.69 -8.44 -12.70
CA TRP A 333 5.24 -7.11 -13.09
C TRP A 333 6.35 -6.36 -13.86
N HIS A 334 7.60 -6.41 -13.40
CA HIS A 334 8.75 -5.84 -14.11
C HIS A 334 8.94 -6.45 -15.51
N GLN A 335 8.77 -7.78 -15.63
CA GLN A 335 8.86 -8.46 -16.93
C GLN A 335 7.75 -8.06 -17.91
N ILE A 336 6.53 -7.89 -17.41
CA ILE A 336 5.36 -7.51 -18.23
C ILE A 336 5.45 -6.05 -18.67
N THR A 337 5.85 -5.16 -17.76
CA THR A 337 5.85 -3.70 -18.01
C THR A 337 7.14 -3.18 -18.62
N GLY A 338 8.24 -3.94 -18.48
CA GLY A 338 9.58 -3.50 -18.87
C GLY A 338 10.18 -2.43 -17.96
N LYS A 339 9.49 -2.03 -16.86
CA LYS A 339 9.96 -1.04 -15.90
C LYS A 339 10.91 -1.67 -14.89
N THR A 340 11.91 -0.91 -14.46
CA THR A 340 12.83 -1.31 -13.39
C THR A 340 12.33 -0.86 -12.02
N HIS A 341 12.93 -1.37 -10.95
CA HIS A 341 12.67 -0.88 -9.58
C HIS A 341 13.01 0.62 -9.44
N GLU A 342 14.05 1.09 -10.13
CA GLU A 342 14.45 2.51 -10.13
C GLU A 342 13.41 3.39 -10.84
N ASP A 343 12.80 2.90 -11.92
CA ASP A 343 11.72 3.62 -12.61
C ASP A 343 10.50 3.75 -11.73
N LEU A 344 10.12 2.67 -11.02
CA LEU A 344 9.01 2.68 -10.06
C LEU A 344 9.28 3.65 -8.91
N HIS A 345 10.52 3.68 -8.40
CA HIS A 345 10.93 4.62 -7.36
C HIS A 345 10.74 6.07 -7.82
N LYS A 346 11.22 6.41 -9.03
CA LYS A 346 11.09 7.77 -9.60
C LYS A 346 9.63 8.16 -9.86
N GLU A 347 8.79 7.20 -10.26
CA GLU A 347 7.35 7.46 -10.47
C GLU A 347 6.62 7.78 -9.16
N LEU A 348 6.99 7.11 -8.07
CA LEU A 348 6.34 7.28 -6.76
C LEU A 348 6.87 8.49 -5.96
N GLU A 349 8.08 8.95 -6.24
CA GLU A 349 8.75 10.03 -5.51
C GLU A 349 7.92 11.33 -5.39
N PRO A 350 7.27 11.85 -6.46
CA PRO A 350 6.46 13.06 -6.33
C PRO A 350 5.23 12.88 -5.41
N GLN A 351 4.63 11.70 -5.44
CA GLN A 351 3.50 11.36 -4.56
C GLN A 351 3.99 11.18 -3.11
N ALA A 352 5.09 10.47 -2.91
CA ALA A 352 5.71 10.30 -1.60
C ALA A 352 6.06 11.64 -0.97
N THR A 353 6.64 12.57 -1.74
CA THR A 353 6.97 13.92 -1.27
C THR A 353 5.74 14.67 -0.75
N LYS A 354 4.60 14.57 -1.46
CA LYS A 354 3.34 15.16 -1.00
C LYS A 354 2.84 14.52 0.29
N LEU A 355 2.87 13.19 0.37
CA LEU A 355 2.43 12.46 1.56
C LEU A 355 3.30 12.79 2.78
N VAL A 356 4.62 12.84 2.61
CA VAL A 356 5.55 13.23 3.70
C VAL A 356 5.28 14.68 4.13
N LYS A 357 5.06 15.61 3.18
CA LYS A 357 4.69 17.00 3.50
C LYS A 357 3.42 17.04 4.35
N VAL A 358 2.38 16.32 3.95
CA VAL A 358 1.13 16.20 4.70
C VAL A 358 1.38 15.67 6.11
N ASP A 359 2.15 14.60 6.26
CA ASP A 359 2.44 13.99 7.56
C ASP A 359 3.17 14.96 8.50
N LEU A 360 4.15 15.70 7.99
CA LEU A 360 4.88 16.72 8.75
C LEU A 360 3.97 17.88 9.16
N VAL A 361 3.11 18.35 8.26
CA VAL A 361 2.15 19.43 8.54
C VAL A 361 1.14 18.99 9.58
N LEU A 362 0.55 17.80 9.47
CA LEU A 362 -0.39 17.28 10.45
C LEU A 362 0.25 17.13 11.84
N ALA A 363 1.49 16.66 11.92
CA ALA A 363 2.23 16.60 13.19
C ALA A 363 2.44 17.99 13.81
N ALA A 364 2.77 18.99 12.98
CA ALA A 364 2.91 20.37 13.44
C ALA A 364 1.58 20.98 13.90
N VAL A 365 0.47 20.72 13.19
CA VAL A 365 -0.89 21.13 13.61
C VAL A 365 -1.24 20.50 14.94
N ALA A 366 -1.06 19.18 15.11
CA ALA A 366 -1.32 18.49 16.37
C ALA A 366 -0.58 19.14 17.55
N LYS A 367 0.70 19.47 17.35
CA LYS A 367 1.54 20.14 18.34
C LYS A 367 1.05 21.56 18.64
N GLN A 368 0.69 22.34 17.62
CA GLN A 368 0.21 23.73 17.80
C GLN A 368 -1.13 23.78 18.55
N VAL A 369 -2.05 22.87 18.24
CA VAL A 369 -3.38 22.79 18.86
C VAL A 369 -3.35 22.06 20.20
N GLY A 370 -2.26 21.34 20.52
CA GLY A 370 -2.11 20.57 21.75
C GLY A 370 -2.90 19.25 21.76
N LEU A 371 -3.13 18.66 20.59
CA LEU A 371 -3.79 17.36 20.49
C LEU A 371 -2.88 16.24 21.00
N THR A 372 -3.47 15.34 21.77
CA THR A 372 -2.78 14.17 22.31
C THR A 372 -3.68 12.94 22.22
N VAL A 373 -3.07 11.77 22.26
CA VAL A 373 -3.78 10.48 22.36
C VAL A 373 -3.52 9.90 23.75
N SER A 374 -4.58 9.77 24.54
CA SER A 374 -4.53 9.16 25.85
C SER A 374 -4.35 7.64 25.79
N ASP A 375 -3.88 7.03 26.88
CA ASP A 375 -3.81 5.58 26.96
C ASP A 375 -5.18 4.90 26.86
N ALA A 376 -6.24 5.56 27.34
CA ALA A 376 -7.60 5.06 27.23
C ALA A 376 -8.07 4.96 25.77
N GLU A 377 -7.77 5.96 24.92
CA GLU A 377 -8.08 5.93 23.50
C GLU A 377 -7.29 4.85 22.76
N LEU A 378 -6.02 4.70 23.11
CA LEU A 378 -5.17 3.65 22.54
C LEU A 378 -5.70 2.25 22.90
N GLU A 379 -6.13 2.03 24.13
CA GLU A 379 -6.69 0.75 24.56
C GLU A 379 -8.06 0.49 23.93
N ALA A 380 -8.91 1.51 23.78
CA ALA A 380 -10.19 1.39 23.07
C ALA A 380 -10.00 0.97 21.61
N GLU A 381 -8.95 1.48 20.95
CA GLU A 381 -8.64 1.06 19.58
C GLU A 381 -8.17 -0.41 19.49
N PHE A 382 -7.38 -0.87 20.46
CA PHE A 382 -7.07 -2.31 20.53
C PHE A 382 -8.31 -3.17 20.75
N ASP A 383 -9.22 -2.74 21.61
CA ASP A 383 -10.47 -3.46 21.85
C ASP A 383 -11.36 -3.48 20.58
N ARG A 384 -11.38 -2.38 19.80
CA ARG A 384 -12.04 -2.31 18.49
C ARG A 384 -11.42 -3.30 17.49
N LEU A 385 -10.09 -3.35 17.39
CA LEU A 385 -9.38 -4.30 16.53
C LEU A 385 -9.66 -5.76 16.93
N LEU A 386 -9.70 -6.06 18.23
CA LEU A 386 -10.03 -7.41 18.74
C LEU A 386 -11.46 -7.82 18.39
N ALA A 387 -12.41 -6.88 18.40
CA ALA A 387 -13.80 -7.13 18.01
C ALA A 387 -13.96 -7.33 16.49
N MET A 388 -13.20 -6.53 15.69
CA MET A 388 -13.25 -6.57 14.22
C MET A 388 -12.61 -7.84 13.65
N TYR A 389 -11.55 -8.35 14.30
CA TYR A 389 -10.78 -9.51 13.83
C TYR A 389 -10.79 -10.68 14.83
N PRO A 390 -11.93 -11.36 15.05
CA PRO A 390 -12.05 -12.40 16.06
C PRO A 390 -11.15 -13.63 15.84
N LYS A 391 -10.70 -13.85 14.59
CA LYS A 391 -9.78 -14.94 14.25
C LYS A 391 -8.30 -14.60 14.50
N GLN A 392 -7.95 -13.35 14.74
CA GLN A 392 -6.55 -12.87 14.91
C GLN A 392 -6.26 -12.36 16.32
N GLN A 393 -7.06 -12.72 17.31
CA GLN A 393 -6.95 -12.18 18.67
C GLN A 393 -5.57 -12.40 19.31
N SER A 394 -4.93 -13.57 19.09
CA SER A 394 -3.59 -13.85 19.63
C SER A 394 -2.53 -12.90 19.07
N TYR A 395 -2.59 -12.63 17.78
CA TYR A 395 -1.70 -11.70 17.09
C TYR A 395 -1.90 -10.26 17.59
N ILE A 396 -3.15 -9.78 17.65
CA ILE A 396 -3.47 -8.43 18.14
C ILE A 396 -3.00 -8.24 19.61
N ARG A 397 -3.12 -9.28 20.45
CA ARG A 397 -2.59 -9.23 21.83
C ARG A 397 -1.06 -9.11 21.86
N GLN A 398 -0.34 -9.73 20.93
CA GLN A 398 1.11 -9.54 20.81
C GLN A 398 1.45 -8.12 20.37
N LEU A 399 0.72 -7.56 19.40
CA LEU A 399 0.85 -6.16 18.98
C LEU A 399 0.59 -5.19 20.15
N ARG A 400 -0.46 -5.44 20.95
CA ARG A 400 -0.79 -4.66 22.16
C ARG A 400 0.34 -4.65 23.19
N ALA A 401 1.13 -5.73 23.29
CA ALA A 401 2.29 -5.80 24.18
C ALA A 401 3.56 -5.16 23.60
N SER A 402 3.60 -4.88 22.29
CA SER A 402 4.74 -4.27 21.61
C SER A 402 4.78 -2.76 21.82
N ALA A 403 5.84 -2.26 22.47
CA ALA A 403 6.03 -0.82 22.65
C ALA A 403 6.14 -0.06 21.32
N ALA A 404 6.82 -0.66 20.33
CA ALA A 404 6.97 -0.07 19.00
C ALA A 404 5.62 0.06 18.27
N TYR A 405 4.79 -0.99 18.29
CA TYR A 405 3.47 -0.95 17.68
C TYR A 405 2.53 0.03 18.39
N ARG A 406 2.56 0.08 19.73
CA ARG A 406 1.79 1.07 20.51
C ARG A 406 2.18 2.51 20.16
N ALA A 407 3.46 2.77 19.97
CA ALA A 407 3.94 4.09 19.54
C ALA A 407 3.48 4.43 18.12
N GLN A 408 3.49 3.45 17.21
CA GLN A 408 2.98 3.62 15.85
C GLN A 408 1.48 3.90 15.86
N LEU A 409 0.68 3.06 16.52
CA LEU A 409 -0.78 3.23 16.61
C LEU A 409 -1.16 4.58 17.24
N ARG A 410 -0.38 5.05 18.23
CA ARG A 410 -0.60 6.37 18.82
C ARG A 410 -0.36 7.50 17.82
N ARG A 411 0.64 7.39 16.96
CA ARG A 411 0.88 8.36 15.86
C ARG A 411 -0.27 8.37 14.85
N ASP A 412 -0.74 7.18 14.47
CA ASP A 412 -1.84 7.04 13.52
C ASP A 412 -3.15 7.63 14.07
N LEU A 413 -3.47 7.34 15.33
CA LEU A 413 -4.62 7.95 16.02
C LEU A 413 -4.48 9.47 16.17
N LEU A 414 -3.29 9.96 16.46
CA LEU A 414 -3.05 11.41 16.54
C LEU A 414 -3.27 12.08 15.18
N LYS A 415 -2.77 11.46 14.11
CA LYS A 415 -2.98 11.91 12.73
C LYS A 415 -4.47 11.95 12.40
N GLN A 416 -5.21 10.89 12.71
CA GLN A 416 -6.66 10.84 12.50
C GLN A 416 -7.38 11.95 13.26
N LYS A 417 -7.10 12.14 14.55
CA LYS A 417 -7.69 13.22 15.37
C LYS A 417 -7.36 14.61 14.80
N THR A 418 -6.17 14.77 14.24
CA THR A 418 -5.75 16.05 13.65
C THR A 418 -6.56 16.33 12.38
N VAL A 419 -6.75 15.32 11.54
CA VAL A 419 -7.60 15.44 10.35
C VAL A 419 -9.05 15.75 10.73
N GLU A 420 -9.61 15.04 11.73
CA GLU A 420 -10.96 15.29 12.24
C GLU A 420 -11.11 16.74 12.72
N HIS A 421 -10.14 17.24 13.48
CA HIS A 421 -10.14 18.64 13.96
C HIS A 421 -10.09 19.66 12.80
N LEU A 422 -9.25 19.41 11.77
CA LEU A 422 -9.19 20.27 10.58
C LEU A 422 -10.50 20.25 9.80
N VAL A 423 -11.13 19.08 9.67
CA VAL A 423 -12.44 18.93 9.04
C VAL A 423 -13.50 19.72 9.80
N GLU A 424 -13.57 19.62 11.13
CA GLU A 424 -14.49 20.38 11.96
C GLU A 424 -14.34 21.89 11.78
N LEU A 425 -13.09 22.39 11.77
CA LEU A 425 -12.78 23.82 11.56
C LEU A 425 -13.22 24.33 10.19
N ASN A 426 -13.27 23.47 9.17
CA ASN A 426 -13.62 23.84 7.79
C ASN A 426 -15.05 23.47 7.42
N SER A 427 -15.74 22.65 8.21
CA SER A 427 -17.17 22.33 8.02
C SER A 427 -18.09 23.42 8.55
N ALA A 428 -17.60 24.24 9.49
CA ALA A 428 -18.39 25.29 10.16
C ALA A 428 -18.20 26.68 9.52
N ALA A 429 -17.43 26.78 8.43
CA ALA A 429 -17.09 28.05 7.78
C ALA A 429 -17.96 28.25 6.47
#